data_aec3d3f531d1c7e750aa37e559215800
#
_entry.id   aec3d3f531d1c7e750aa37e559215800
#
_cell.length_a   1.000
_cell.length_b   1.000
_cell.length_c   1.000
_cell.angle_alpha   90.00
_cell.angle_beta   90.00
_cell.angle_gamma   90.00
#
_symmetry.space_group_name_H-M   'P 1'
#
loop_
_entity.id
_entity.type
_entity.pdbx_description
1 polymer ?
#
loop_
_entity_poly.entity_id
_entity_poly.type
_entity_poly.pdbx_seq_one_letter_code
_entity_poly.pdbx_strand_id
1 'polypeptide(L)'
;EDGIRDTSVTGVQTCALPIFLAQKSDYGMLSWFWLPHLPMVFFFLVSALAETNRPPFDLPEAEAELVAGYQVEYTSTPYLLFMIGELSAVLLMTALITILFFGGWLSPVPSLPDGFFWMFSKMLLFFFVFSLIKGLVPRYRYDQLMRLGWKVMLPVSLGWVVFVSFMAHFKLLNYARW
;
A
#
# COMPACT_ATOMS: atom_id res chain seq x y z
N GLU A 1 -26.41 28.91 1.12
CA GLU A 1 -26.84 27.52 0.75
C GLU A 1 -25.64 26.59 0.85
N ASP A 2 -25.07 26.46 2.05
CA ASP A 2 -24.03 25.49 2.31
C ASP A 2 -24.69 24.14 2.61
N GLY A 3 -24.81 23.35 1.54
CA GLY A 3 -25.29 21.99 1.62
C GLY A 3 -24.49 21.21 2.65
N ILE A 4 -25.18 20.45 3.46
CA ILE A 4 -24.67 19.52 4.45
C ILE A 4 -23.59 18.65 3.80
N ARG A 5 -22.34 19.04 3.92
CA ARG A 5 -21.20 18.21 3.54
C ARG A 5 -21.10 17.11 4.58
N ASP A 6 -21.30 15.90 4.11
CA ASP A 6 -21.18 14.70 4.92
C ASP A 6 -19.77 14.67 5.54
N THR A 7 -19.69 14.84 6.87
CA THR A 7 -18.42 15.01 7.60
C THR A 7 -17.48 13.81 7.45
N SER A 8 -18.02 12.61 7.19
CA SER A 8 -17.23 11.40 6.95
C SER A 8 -16.51 11.43 5.60
N VAL A 9 -17.18 11.86 4.54
CA VAL A 9 -16.57 12.02 3.21
C VAL A 9 -15.56 13.15 3.21
N THR A 10 -15.85 14.24 3.94
CA THR A 10 -14.94 15.37 4.08
C THR A 10 -13.64 14.97 4.78
N GLY A 11 -13.70 14.09 5.79
CA GLY A 11 -12.52 13.61 6.51
C GLY A 11 -11.53 12.86 5.61
N VAL A 12 -12.00 11.95 4.76
CA VAL A 12 -11.16 11.20 3.81
C VAL A 12 -10.59 12.13 2.74
N GLN A 13 -11.40 13.04 2.20
CA GLN A 13 -10.96 14.00 1.19
C GLN A 13 -9.90 14.96 1.73
N THR A 14 -10.05 15.46 2.96
CA THR A 14 -9.08 16.38 3.57
C THR A 14 -7.74 15.70 3.86
N CYS A 15 -7.69 14.39 4.09
CA CYS A 15 -6.43 13.66 4.24
C CYS A 15 -5.77 13.29 2.91
N ALA A 16 -6.55 12.88 1.91
CA ALA A 16 -6.01 12.43 0.62
C ALA A 16 -5.62 13.58 -0.30
N LEU A 17 -6.38 14.69 -0.28
CA LEU A 17 -6.17 15.82 -1.18
C LEU A 17 -4.81 16.50 -1.00
N PRO A 18 -4.33 16.81 0.22
CA PRO A 18 -3.00 17.39 0.40
C PRO A 18 -1.89 16.48 -0.12
N ILE A 19 -1.97 15.17 0.13
CA ILE A 19 -0.97 14.20 -0.34
C ILE A 19 -0.89 14.23 -1.88
N PHE A 20 -2.04 14.30 -2.54
CA PHE A 20 -2.13 14.37 -3.97
C PHE A 20 -1.57 15.70 -4.53
N LEU A 21 -1.98 16.83 -3.94
CA LEU A 21 -1.47 18.14 -4.34
C LEU A 21 0.05 18.26 -4.18
N ALA A 22 0.59 17.63 -3.13
CA ALA A 22 2.02 17.55 -2.89
C ALA A 22 2.78 16.82 -4.00
N GLN A 23 2.18 15.82 -4.56
CA GLN A 23 2.81 15.04 -5.62
C GLN A 23 2.66 15.68 -7.00
N LYS A 24 1.79 16.70 -7.13
CA LYS A 24 1.57 17.41 -8.39
C LYS A 24 2.65 18.48 -8.58
N SER A 25 3.67 18.17 -9.36
CA SER A 25 4.69 19.13 -9.77
C SER A 25 5.09 18.94 -11.23
N ASP A 26 5.78 19.93 -11.77
CA ASP A 26 6.22 19.96 -13.18
C ASP A 26 7.25 18.88 -13.54
N TYR A 27 7.85 18.24 -12.53
CA TYR A 27 8.87 17.18 -12.74
C TYR A 27 8.28 15.78 -12.95
N GLY A 28 6.95 15.62 -12.99
CA GLY A 28 6.28 14.35 -13.24
C GLY A 28 6.62 13.27 -12.21
N MET A 29 6.99 12.08 -12.68
CA MET A 29 7.22 10.91 -11.85
C MET A 29 8.33 11.07 -10.78
N LEU A 30 9.29 11.97 -10.99
CA LEU A 30 10.40 12.21 -10.05
C LEU A 30 10.00 12.99 -8.80
N SER A 31 8.87 13.70 -8.84
CA SER A 31 8.35 14.45 -7.69
C SER A 31 7.47 13.63 -6.76
N TRP A 32 7.10 12.42 -7.17
CA TRP A 32 6.25 11.56 -6.37
C TRP A 32 6.97 11.06 -5.11
N PHE A 33 6.23 10.75 -4.08
CA PHE A 33 6.76 10.34 -2.78
C PHE A 33 7.51 9.00 -2.79
N TRP A 34 7.41 8.21 -3.85
CA TRP A 34 8.13 6.94 -3.94
C TRP A 34 9.66 7.12 -3.91
N LEU A 35 10.19 8.18 -4.52
CA LEU A 35 11.63 8.40 -4.59
C LEU A 35 12.25 8.78 -3.23
N PRO A 36 11.75 9.82 -2.52
CA PRO A 36 12.29 10.18 -1.21
C PRO A 36 11.97 9.15 -0.12
N HIS A 37 10.88 8.39 -0.27
CA HIS A 37 10.44 7.40 0.71
C HIS A 37 10.61 5.95 0.24
N LEU A 38 11.58 5.68 -0.63
CA LEU A 38 11.84 4.36 -1.21
C LEU A 38 11.84 3.21 -0.17
N PRO A 39 12.54 3.32 1.00
CA PRO A 39 12.45 2.28 2.01
C PRO A 39 11.04 2.10 2.57
N MET A 40 10.26 3.18 2.72
CA MET A 40 8.88 3.09 3.21
C MET A 40 7.94 2.41 2.20
N VAL A 41 8.14 2.62 0.90
CA VAL A 41 7.41 1.89 -0.14
C VAL A 41 7.63 0.39 0.00
N PHE A 42 8.87 -0.03 0.22
CA PHE A 42 9.20 -1.44 0.44
C PHE A 42 8.55 -1.99 1.71
N PHE A 43 8.65 -1.27 2.84
CA PHE A 43 8.01 -1.69 4.09
C PHE A 43 6.50 -1.74 3.98
N PHE A 44 5.88 -0.77 3.29
CA PHE A 44 4.45 -0.77 3.05
C PHE A 44 4.02 -1.97 2.21
N LEU A 45 4.78 -2.31 1.17
CA LEU A 45 4.49 -3.47 0.32
C LEU A 45 4.57 -4.78 1.10
N VAL A 46 5.60 -4.97 1.93
CA VAL A 46 5.72 -6.16 2.79
C VAL A 46 4.59 -6.22 3.83
N SER A 47 4.24 -5.09 4.43
CA SER A 47 3.13 -4.99 5.40
C SER A 47 1.78 -5.30 4.74
N ALA A 48 1.55 -4.80 3.53
CA ALA A 48 0.34 -5.07 2.76
C ALA A 48 0.20 -6.55 2.38
N LEU A 49 1.31 -7.22 2.05
CA LEU A 49 1.32 -8.67 1.83
C LEU A 49 1.02 -9.45 3.11
N ALA A 50 1.53 -9.01 4.25
CA ALA A 50 1.26 -9.65 5.54
C ALA A 50 -0.21 -9.46 5.97
N GLU A 51 -0.80 -8.28 5.73
CA GLU A 51 -2.19 -7.96 6.03
C GLU A 51 -3.18 -8.75 5.17
N THR A 52 -2.84 -8.96 3.89
CA THR A 52 -3.70 -9.71 2.97
C THR A 52 -3.56 -11.23 3.09
N ASN A 53 -2.82 -11.71 4.09
CA ASN A 53 -2.55 -13.15 4.32
C ASN A 53 -2.15 -13.91 3.05
N ARG A 54 -1.45 -13.25 2.14
CA ARG A 54 -0.98 -13.86 0.89
C ARG A 54 0.42 -14.44 1.04
N PRO A 55 0.77 -15.52 0.34
CA PRO A 55 2.15 -15.98 0.31
C PRO A 55 3.13 -14.82 -0.02
N PRO A 56 4.22 -14.66 0.72
CA PRO A 56 4.88 -15.64 1.61
C PRO A 56 4.37 -15.70 3.06
N PHE A 57 3.36 -14.91 3.45
CA PHE A 57 2.87 -14.79 4.82
C PHE A 57 1.53 -15.50 5.09
N ASP A 58 1.18 -16.43 4.23
CA ASP A 58 -0.04 -17.25 4.30
C ASP A 58 0.06 -18.35 5.38
N LEU A 59 -0.08 -17.93 6.64
CA LEU A 59 -0.03 -18.81 7.80
C LEU A 59 -1.38 -19.48 8.12
N PRO A 60 -2.53 -18.76 8.01
CA PRO A 60 -3.84 -19.35 8.36
C PRO A 60 -4.36 -20.34 7.33
N GLU A 61 -3.96 -20.21 6.07
CA GLU A 61 -4.50 -20.94 4.92
C GLU A 61 -3.52 -21.97 4.35
N ALA A 62 -2.49 -22.35 5.12
CA ALA A 62 -1.45 -23.26 4.69
C ALA A 62 -2.01 -24.60 4.16
N GLU A 63 -2.43 -24.64 2.90
CA GLU A 63 -3.04 -25.81 2.24
C GLU A 63 -2.18 -27.07 2.37
N ALA A 64 -0.86 -26.91 2.33
CA ALA A 64 0.08 -28.03 2.41
C ALA A 64 0.20 -28.63 3.82
N GLU A 65 -0.08 -27.86 4.88
CA GLU A 65 0.13 -28.29 6.27
C GLU A 65 -1.19 -28.46 7.04
N LEU A 66 -2.22 -27.67 6.74
CA LEU A 66 -3.48 -27.61 7.50
C LEU A 66 -4.73 -27.98 6.67
N VAL A 67 -4.58 -28.46 5.44
CA VAL A 67 -5.70 -28.83 4.54
C VAL A 67 -6.75 -27.69 4.47
N ALA A 68 -6.32 -26.49 4.04
CA ALA A 68 -7.11 -25.25 3.96
C ALA A 68 -7.54 -24.62 5.32
N GLY A 69 -6.94 -25.03 6.43
CA GLY A 69 -7.10 -24.38 7.74
C GLY A 69 -8.55 -24.18 8.17
N TYR A 70 -8.94 -22.94 8.51
CA TYR A 70 -10.30 -22.61 8.97
C TYR A 70 -11.37 -22.69 7.88
N GLN A 71 -10.99 -22.73 6.61
CA GLN A 71 -11.93 -22.75 5.48
C GLN A 71 -12.56 -24.11 5.24
N VAL A 72 -12.02 -25.19 5.82
CA VAL A 72 -12.52 -26.56 5.64
C VAL A 72 -13.97 -26.75 6.12
N GLU A 73 -14.34 -26.03 7.18
CA GLU A 73 -15.67 -26.13 7.79
C GLU A 73 -16.75 -25.33 7.06
N TYR A 74 -16.38 -24.44 6.15
CA TYR A 74 -17.30 -23.57 5.45
C TYR A 74 -17.72 -24.13 4.09
N THR A 75 -19.03 -24.26 3.89
CA THR A 75 -19.61 -24.69 2.61
C THR A 75 -19.87 -23.50 1.69
N SER A 76 -19.88 -23.75 0.41
CA SER A 76 -20.06 -22.87 -0.77
C SER A 76 -20.20 -21.35 -0.56
N THR A 77 -21.28 -20.86 0.05
CA THR A 77 -21.57 -19.41 0.16
C THR A 77 -20.62 -18.66 1.12
N PRO A 78 -20.39 -19.10 2.36
CA PRO A 78 -19.41 -18.47 3.24
C PRO A 78 -17.98 -18.51 2.69
N TYR A 79 -17.58 -19.60 2.07
CA TYR A 79 -16.27 -19.72 1.42
C TYR A 79 -16.08 -18.67 0.33
N LEU A 80 -17.09 -18.46 -0.51
CA LEU A 80 -17.06 -17.44 -1.57
C LEU A 80 -16.93 -16.03 -1.00
N LEU A 81 -17.59 -15.72 0.12
CA LEU A 81 -17.47 -14.43 0.80
C LEU A 81 -16.06 -14.19 1.33
N PHE A 82 -15.40 -15.20 1.88
CA PHE A 82 -13.99 -15.08 2.29
C PHE A 82 -13.08 -14.78 1.10
N MET A 83 -13.23 -15.50 0.00
CA MET A 83 -12.43 -15.26 -1.21
C MET A 83 -12.64 -13.86 -1.80
N ILE A 84 -13.87 -13.35 -1.81
CA ILE A 84 -14.15 -11.96 -2.23
C ILE A 84 -13.51 -10.97 -1.25
N GLY A 85 -13.60 -11.24 0.05
CA GLY A 85 -12.98 -10.40 1.09
C GLY A 85 -11.47 -10.25 0.89
N GLU A 86 -10.76 -11.35 0.69
CA GLU A 86 -9.32 -11.34 0.42
C GLU A 86 -8.96 -10.58 -0.86
N LEU A 87 -9.70 -10.84 -1.94
CA LEU A 87 -9.45 -10.14 -3.20
C LEU A 87 -9.69 -8.64 -3.07
N SER A 88 -10.75 -8.23 -2.36
CA SER A 88 -11.04 -6.82 -2.11
C SER A 88 -9.97 -6.16 -1.25
N ALA A 89 -9.41 -6.86 -0.25
CA ALA A 89 -8.29 -6.37 0.55
C ALA A 89 -7.03 -6.12 -0.30
N VAL A 90 -6.69 -7.03 -1.20
CA VAL A 90 -5.57 -6.85 -2.13
C VAL A 90 -5.78 -5.62 -3.02
N LEU A 91 -6.99 -5.46 -3.59
CA LEU A 91 -7.31 -4.30 -4.42
C LEU A 91 -7.22 -2.99 -3.63
N LEU A 92 -7.67 -2.99 -2.38
CA LEU A 92 -7.58 -1.82 -1.50
C LEU A 92 -6.12 -1.46 -1.20
N MET A 93 -5.27 -2.44 -0.89
CA MET A 93 -3.85 -2.20 -0.63
C MET A 93 -3.11 -1.71 -1.88
N THR A 94 -3.42 -2.23 -3.06
CA THR A 94 -2.87 -1.73 -4.32
C THR A 94 -3.32 -0.30 -4.62
N ALA A 95 -4.55 0.07 -4.31
CA ALA A 95 -5.04 1.44 -4.42
C ALA A 95 -4.32 2.38 -3.45
N LEU A 96 -4.15 1.96 -2.18
CA LEU A 96 -3.46 2.77 -1.17
C LEU A 96 -2.00 3.05 -1.56
N ILE A 97 -1.24 2.05 -2.01
CA ILE A 97 0.14 2.26 -2.43
C ILE A 97 0.24 3.22 -3.63
N THR A 98 -0.69 3.14 -4.58
CA THR A 98 -0.71 4.04 -5.73
C THR A 98 -1.03 5.48 -5.34
N ILE A 99 -1.94 5.70 -4.41
CA ILE A 99 -2.33 7.04 -3.95
C ILE A 99 -1.22 7.66 -3.09
N LEU A 100 -0.69 6.90 -2.14
CA LEU A 100 0.28 7.42 -1.17
C LEU A 100 1.64 7.73 -1.79
N PHE A 101 2.14 6.87 -2.67
CA PHE A 101 3.51 6.94 -3.16
C PHE A 101 3.64 7.26 -4.64
N PHE A 102 2.67 6.87 -5.46
CA PHE A 102 2.75 6.94 -6.92
C PHE A 102 1.80 7.96 -7.56
N GLY A 103 1.33 8.92 -6.79
CA GLY A 103 0.55 10.06 -7.31
C GLY A 103 -0.87 9.72 -7.80
N GLY A 104 -1.43 8.55 -7.42
CA GLY A 104 -2.79 8.18 -7.80
C GLY A 104 -3.07 8.33 -9.30
N TRP A 105 -3.97 9.24 -9.66
CA TRP A 105 -4.38 9.50 -11.04
C TRP A 105 -3.50 10.48 -11.82
N LEU A 106 -2.40 11.00 -11.21
CA LEU A 106 -1.44 11.84 -11.91
C LEU A 106 -0.74 11.05 -13.03
N SER A 107 -0.57 11.71 -14.17
CA SER A 107 0.19 11.15 -15.28
C SER A 107 1.69 11.05 -14.94
N PRO A 108 2.40 10.00 -15.37
CA PRO A 108 3.85 9.89 -15.20
C PRO A 108 4.61 10.91 -16.04
N VAL A 109 4.00 11.40 -17.11
CA VAL A 109 4.58 12.38 -18.03
C VAL A 109 3.75 13.66 -17.97
N PRO A 110 4.34 14.82 -17.69
CA PRO A 110 3.61 16.08 -17.51
C PRO A 110 2.86 16.56 -18.76
N SER A 111 3.20 16.04 -19.94
CA SER A 111 2.53 16.39 -21.20
C SER A 111 1.20 15.66 -21.45
N LEU A 112 0.88 14.65 -20.64
CA LEU A 112 -0.35 13.87 -20.81
C LEU A 112 -1.43 14.31 -19.81
N PRO A 113 -2.71 14.26 -20.19
CA PRO A 113 -3.79 14.63 -19.29
C PRO A 113 -3.90 13.65 -18.12
N ASP A 114 -4.12 14.19 -16.92
CA ASP A 114 -4.40 13.40 -15.72
C ASP A 114 -5.76 12.69 -15.88
N GLY A 115 -5.85 11.45 -15.40
CA GLY A 115 -7.08 10.70 -15.53
C GLY A 115 -7.11 9.38 -14.77
N PHE A 116 -8.32 8.85 -14.63
CA PHE A 116 -8.56 7.56 -13.96
C PHE A 116 -7.82 6.39 -14.61
N PHE A 117 -7.54 6.47 -15.90
CA PHE A 117 -6.78 5.44 -16.63
C PHE A 117 -5.38 5.21 -16.02
N TRP A 118 -4.69 6.29 -15.62
CA TRP A 118 -3.37 6.20 -14.99
C TRP A 118 -3.42 5.53 -13.62
N MET A 119 -4.44 5.84 -12.83
CA MET A 119 -4.65 5.17 -11.55
C MET A 119 -4.86 3.67 -11.73
N PHE A 120 -5.74 3.29 -12.65
CA PHE A 120 -6.04 1.89 -12.94
C PHE A 120 -4.82 1.12 -13.45
N SER A 121 -4.03 1.73 -14.35
CA SER A 121 -2.80 1.13 -14.87
C SER A 121 -1.77 0.88 -13.78
N LYS A 122 -1.59 1.82 -12.86
CA LYS A 122 -0.69 1.64 -11.69
C LYS A 122 -1.19 0.58 -10.74
N MET A 123 -2.50 0.53 -10.45
CA MET A 123 -3.09 -0.53 -9.64
C MET A 123 -2.86 -1.91 -10.24
N LEU A 124 -3.05 -2.06 -11.55
CA LEU A 124 -2.75 -3.32 -12.27
C LEU A 124 -1.28 -3.71 -12.15
N LEU A 125 -0.37 -2.75 -12.26
CA LEU A 125 1.05 -2.99 -12.08
C LEU A 125 1.35 -3.55 -10.69
N PHE A 126 0.83 -2.93 -9.62
CA PHE A 126 1.03 -3.43 -8.27
C PHE A 126 0.34 -4.77 -8.03
N PHE A 127 -0.84 -4.98 -8.58
CA PHE A 127 -1.50 -6.28 -8.53
C PHE A 127 -0.65 -7.37 -9.19
N PHE A 128 -0.01 -7.06 -10.31
CA PHE A 128 0.94 -7.96 -10.95
C PHE A 128 2.18 -8.22 -10.08
N VAL A 129 2.74 -7.18 -9.43
CA VAL A 129 3.85 -7.34 -8.47
C VAL A 129 3.47 -8.26 -7.32
N PHE A 130 2.26 -8.11 -6.72
CA PHE A 130 1.76 -9.02 -5.69
C PHE A 130 1.68 -10.46 -6.19
N SER A 131 1.22 -10.66 -7.42
CA SER A 131 1.14 -11.98 -8.05
C SER A 131 2.52 -12.58 -8.31
N LEU A 132 3.49 -11.78 -8.73
CA LEU A 132 4.89 -12.21 -8.91
C LEU A 132 5.53 -12.63 -7.58
N ILE A 133 5.33 -11.87 -6.52
CA ILE A 133 5.86 -12.20 -5.20
C ILE A 133 5.31 -13.55 -4.74
N LYS A 134 4.03 -13.80 -4.95
CA LYS A 134 3.40 -15.11 -4.67
C LYS A 134 4.13 -16.26 -5.36
N GLY A 135 4.59 -16.07 -6.60
CA GLY A 135 5.26 -17.11 -7.37
C GLY A 135 6.76 -17.27 -7.09
N LEU A 136 7.43 -16.20 -6.65
CA LEU A 136 8.89 -16.17 -6.50
C LEU A 136 9.37 -16.45 -5.09
N VAL A 137 8.62 -16.02 -4.07
CA VAL A 137 9.07 -16.06 -2.67
C VAL A 137 8.51 -17.31 -1.98
N PRO A 138 9.38 -18.14 -1.37
CA PRO A 138 8.94 -19.27 -0.59
C PRO A 138 8.24 -18.81 0.69
N ARG A 139 7.40 -19.69 1.26
CA ARG A 139 6.64 -19.44 2.48
C ARG A 139 7.57 -19.28 3.69
N TYR A 140 7.29 -18.28 4.54
CA TYR A 140 7.98 -18.07 5.82
C TYR A 140 7.32 -18.85 6.96
N ARG A 141 8.13 -19.28 7.93
CA ARG A 141 7.63 -19.78 9.22
C ARG A 141 7.18 -18.63 10.11
N TYR A 142 6.23 -18.91 11.01
CA TYR A 142 5.71 -17.92 11.97
C TYR A 142 6.81 -17.22 12.77
N ASP A 143 7.79 -17.98 13.28
CA ASP A 143 8.93 -17.42 14.04
C ASP A 143 9.77 -16.44 13.22
N GLN A 144 9.95 -16.73 11.93
CA GLN A 144 10.70 -15.86 11.01
C GLN A 144 9.93 -14.59 10.73
N LEU A 145 8.60 -14.68 10.54
CA LEU A 145 7.74 -13.55 10.33
C LEU A 145 7.73 -12.61 11.55
N MET A 146 7.57 -13.15 12.75
CA MET A 146 7.58 -12.38 13.98
C MET A 146 8.93 -11.71 14.21
N ARG A 147 10.03 -12.40 13.93
CA ARG A 147 11.37 -11.83 14.02
C ARG A 147 11.57 -10.70 12.99
N LEU A 148 11.11 -10.87 11.78
CA LEU A 148 11.15 -9.85 10.73
C LEU A 148 10.37 -8.60 11.15
N GLY A 149 9.12 -8.76 11.60
CA GLY A 149 8.27 -7.66 12.02
C GLY A 149 8.84 -6.86 13.20
N TRP A 150 9.11 -7.53 14.30
CA TRP A 150 9.54 -6.86 15.53
C TRP A 150 10.99 -6.39 15.53
N LYS A 151 11.92 -7.17 14.95
CA LYS A 151 13.36 -6.85 15.01
C LYS A 151 13.86 -5.99 13.85
N VAL A 152 13.17 -6.03 12.71
CA VAL A 152 13.64 -5.32 11.51
C VAL A 152 12.65 -4.25 11.11
N MET A 153 11.40 -4.59 10.82
CA MET A 153 10.46 -3.64 10.23
C MET A 153 10.10 -2.51 11.20
N LEU A 154 9.78 -2.84 12.45
CA LEU A 154 9.36 -1.86 13.44
C LEU A 154 10.48 -0.84 13.78
N PRO A 155 11.70 -1.24 14.16
CA PRO A 155 12.75 -0.26 14.49
C PRO A 155 13.19 0.55 13.26
N VAL A 156 13.26 -0.04 12.08
CA VAL A 156 13.66 0.69 10.86
C VAL A 156 12.59 1.69 10.45
N SER A 157 11.30 1.33 10.52
CA SER A 157 10.21 2.27 10.20
C SER A 157 10.16 3.45 11.17
N LEU A 158 10.32 3.21 12.48
CA LEU A 158 10.40 4.28 13.48
C LEU A 158 11.63 5.17 13.26
N GLY A 159 12.79 4.57 13.00
CA GLY A 159 14.01 5.30 12.69
C GLY A 159 13.86 6.17 11.44
N TRP A 160 13.17 5.68 10.42
CA TRP A 160 12.89 6.44 9.21
C TRP A 160 11.97 7.64 9.46
N VAL A 161 10.92 7.48 10.28
CA VAL A 161 10.03 8.58 10.65
C VAL A 161 10.81 9.69 11.37
N VAL A 162 11.68 9.32 12.32
CA VAL A 162 12.53 10.28 13.03
C VAL A 162 13.49 10.97 12.05
N PHE A 163 14.12 10.22 11.15
CA PHE A 163 15.02 10.76 10.14
C PHE A 163 14.33 11.76 9.22
N VAL A 164 13.14 11.43 8.70
CA VAL A 164 12.36 12.33 7.83
C VAL A 164 11.92 13.57 8.59
N SER A 165 11.48 13.44 9.84
CA SER A 165 11.09 14.57 10.68
C SER A 165 12.28 15.52 10.93
N PHE A 166 13.47 14.96 11.17
CA PHE A 166 14.69 15.73 11.32
C PHE A 166 15.04 16.49 10.02
N MET A 167 15.03 15.80 8.89
CA MET A 167 15.29 16.41 7.58
C MET A 167 14.30 17.52 7.23
N ALA A 168 13.02 17.31 7.55
CA ALA A 168 11.97 18.31 7.36
C ALA A 168 12.20 19.55 8.24
N HIS A 169 12.58 19.35 9.51
CA HIS A 169 12.87 20.45 10.43
C HIS A 169 14.03 21.34 9.95
N PHE A 170 15.08 20.74 9.42
CA PHE A 170 16.22 21.48 8.86
C PHE A 170 15.99 22.02 7.44
N LYS A 171 14.79 21.93 6.89
CA LYS A 171 14.43 22.32 5.50
C LYS A 171 15.35 21.70 4.42
N LEU A 172 16.01 20.60 4.74
CA LEU A 172 16.88 19.88 3.82
C LEU A 172 16.08 19.10 2.76
N LEU A 173 14.92 18.63 3.12
CA LEU A 173 13.93 18.16 2.16
C LEU A 173 13.02 19.35 1.84
N ASN A 174 12.87 19.68 0.57
CA ASN A 174 12.02 20.77 0.08
C ASN A 174 10.51 20.50 0.29
N TYR A 175 10.16 19.90 1.42
CA TYR A 175 8.79 19.64 1.85
C TYR A 175 8.04 20.90 2.26
N ALA A 176 8.73 22.02 2.37
CA ALA A 176 8.18 23.28 2.86
C ALA A 176 7.62 24.18 1.74
N ARG A 177 7.04 23.60 0.71
CA ARG A 177 6.14 24.34 -0.20
C ARG A 177 4.68 24.03 0.11
N TRP A 178 4.33 24.05 1.40
CA TRP A 178 2.95 23.94 1.90
C TRP A 178 2.55 25.22 2.61
#